data_6cf995b3834c669ba6cd63f63c3312e6
#
_entry.id   6cf995b3834c669ba6cd63f63c3312e6
#
_cell.length_a   1.000
_cell.length_b   1.000
_cell.length_c   1.000
_cell.angle_alpha   90.00
_cell.angle_beta   90.00
_cell.angle_gamma   90.00
#
_symmetry.space_group_name_H-M   'P 1'
#
loop_
_entity.id
_entity.type
_entity.pdbx_description
1 polymer ?
#
loop_
_entity_poly.entity_id
_entity_poly.type
_entity_poly.pdbx_seq_one_letter_code
_entity_poly.pdbx_strand_id
1 'polypeptide(L)'
;LTAGQACLFTDSGDMLFTYEGQFKTEAEAQAYLDENNIMFSLSFGPVMVEKGVDVTPYDYPLGEVRDTYARCAIGQLGKLHYLAMTINCQSPDYYVYVTLRQAADSMIAHGCYNAYTLDGGQTGSIIIGNELINPVQFGVERRMSDIFYFATAIPEN
;
A
#
# COMPACT_ATOMS: atom_id res chain seq x y z
N LEU A 1 13.46 8.46 -12.50
CA LEU A 1 13.60 7.84 -11.18
C LEU A 1 12.91 8.76 -10.19
N THR A 2 11.77 8.31 -9.66
CA THR A 2 11.01 9.09 -8.68
C THR A 2 11.79 9.16 -7.37
N ALA A 3 11.88 10.36 -6.80
CA ALA A 3 12.29 10.51 -5.42
C ALA A 3 11.28 9.76 -4.54
N GLY A 4 11.73 8.75 -3.81
CA GLY A 4 10.87 8.02 -2.89
C GLY A 4 11.08 6.50 -2.92
N GLN A 5 10.15 5.83 -2.24
CA GLN A 5 10.12 4.38 -2.11
C GLN A 5 9.00 3.83 -3.00
N ALA A 6 9.19 2.67 -3.60
CA ALA A 6 8.17 2.00 -4.37
C ALA A 6 7.94 0.56 -3.89
N CYS A 7 6.70 0.11 -4.06
CA CYS A 7 6.30 -1.28 -3.85
C CYS A 7 6.16 -1.97 -5.20
N LEU A 8 6.80 -3.11 -5.36
CA LEU A 8 6.87 -3.88 -6.59
C LEU A 8 6.21 -5.24 -6.38
N PHE A 9 5.52 -5.73 -7.39
CA PHE A 9 4.91 -7.05 -7.38
C PHE A 9 5.51 -7.91 -8.48
N THR A 10 6.03 -9.07 -8.09
CA THR A 10 6.60 -10.05 -9.01
C THR A 10 5.52 -10.92 -9.65
N ASP A 11 5.85 -11.60 -10.74
CA ASP A 11 4.99 -12.59 -11.37
C ASP A 11 4.71 -13.80 -10.46
N SER A 12 5.61 -14.09 -9.51
CA SER A 12 5.43 -15.13 -8.50
C SER A 12 4.51 -14.71 -7.34
N GLY A 13 4.09 -13.45 -7.29
CA GLY A 13 3.23 -12.89 -6.26
C GLY A 13 3.97 -12.48 -4.99
N ASP A 14 5.26 -12.15 -5.09
CA ASP A 14 6.01 -11.57 -3.99
C ASP A 14 5.97 -10.04 -4.05
N MET A 15 6.01 -9.42 -2.88
CA MET A 15 6.01 -7.98 -2.69
C MET A 15 7.41 -7.53 -2.29
N LEU A 16 8.03 -6.71 -3.13
CA LEU A 16 9.39 -6.20 -2.95
C LEU A 16 9.34 -4.68 -2.82
N PHE A 17 10.41 -4.10 -2.29
CA PHE A 17 10.53 -2.66 -2.15
C PHE A 17 11.80 -2.13 -2.82
N THR A 18 11.71 -0.90 -3.31
CA THR A 18 12.87 -0.12 -3.74
C THR A 18 12.92 1.18 -2.96
N TYR A 19 14.13 1.70 -2.80
CA TYR A 19 14.43 2.86 -1.98
C TYR A 19 15.09 3.95 -2.78
N GLU A 20 14.95 5.19 -2.34
CA GLU A 20 15.62 6.33 -2.97
C GLU A 20 17.13 6.10 -3.02
N GLY A 21 17.73 6.39 -4.17
CA GLY A 21 19.17 6.24 -4.38
C GLY A 21 19.67 4.81 -4.57
N GLN A 22 18.76 3.81 -4.57
CA GLN A 22 19.13 2.40 -4.81
C GLN A 22 19.73 2.20 -6.21
N PHE A 23 19.21 2.90 -7.21
CA PHE A 23 19.71 2.83 -8.59
C PHE A 23 20.33 4.16 -9.01
N LYS A 24 21.49 4.11 -9.65
CA LYS A 24 22.19 5.27 -10.17
C LYS A 24 21.78 5.64 -11.58
N THR A 25 21.30 4.68 -12.34
CA THR A 25 20.88 4.82 -13.74
C THR A 25 19.57 4.11 -14.01
N GLU A 26 18.88 4.53 -15.08
CA GLU A 26 17.68 3.82 -15.56
C GLU A 26 17.99 2.38 -15.97
N ALA A 27 19.16 2.14 -16.55
CA ALA A 27 19.57 0.79 -16.95
C ALA A 27 19.71 -0.16 -15.74
N GLU A 28 20.23 0.32 -14.60
CA GLU A 28 20.28 -0.46 -13.36
C GLU A 28 18.87 -0.75 -12.83
N ALA A 29 17.99 0.24 -12.87
CA ALA A 29 16.60 0.06 -12.46
C ALA A 29 15.88 -0.96 -13.37
N GLN A 30 16.03 -0.84 -14.69
CA GLN A 30 15.41 -1.77 -15.64
C GLN A 30 15.96 -3.20 -15.44
N ALA A 31 17.25 -3.35 -15.30
CA ALA A 31 17.86 -4.67 -15.03
C ALA A 31 17.30 -5.31 -13.76
N TYR A 32 17.10 -4.53 -12.70
CA TYR A 32 16.47 -5.01 -11.46
C TYR A 32 15.02 -5.46 -11.68
N LEU A 33 14.24 -4.69 -12.45
CA LEU A 33 12.85 -5.05 -12.77
C LEU A 33 12.78 -6.36 -13.57
N ASP A 34 13.66 -6.51 -14.57
CA ASP A 34 13.72 -7.70 -15.42
C ASP A 34 14.17 -8.93 -14.64
N GLU A 35 15.22 -8.80 -13.81
CA GLU A 35 15.75 -9.88 -12.98
C GLU A 35 14.73 -10.41 -11.96
N ASN A 36 13.90 -9.53 -11.42
CA ASN A 36 12.88 -9.89 -10.44
C ASN A 36 11.50 -10.16 -11.07
N ASN A 37 11.36 -10.17 -12.40
CA ASN A 37 10.10 -10.39 -13.10
C ASN A 37 8.97 -9.49 -12.57
N ILE A 38 9.23 -8.18 -12.46
CA ILE A 38 8.25 -7.25 -11.92
C ILE A 38 7.09 -7.04 -12.91
N MET A 39 5.88 -7.32 -12.45
CA MET A 39 4.67 -7.15 -13.24
C MET A 39 4.13 -5.72 -13.18
N PHE A 40 4.13 -5.12 -12.00
CA PHE A 40 3.69 -3.74 -11.80
C PHE A 40 4.29 -3.17 -10.51
N SER A 41 4.16 -1.85 -10.35
CA SER A 41 4.64 -1.14 -9.17
C SER A 41 3.62 -0.12 -8.69
N LEU A 42 3.66 0.17 -7.39
CA LEU A 42 2.95 1.26 -6.74
C LEU A 42 3.98 2.27 -6.22
N SER A 43 3.72 3.55 -6.46
CA SER A 43 4.59 4.63 -6.01
C SER A 43 3.76 5.68 -5.28
N PHE A 44 3.73 5.58 -3.97
CA PHE A 44 3.17 6.55 -3.04
C PHE A 44 4.10 6.65 -1.82
N GLY A 45 4.16 5.61 -1.01
CA GLY A 45 5.13 5.43 0.07
C GLY A 45 4.79 6.15 1.36
N PRO A 46 5.55 5.90 2.39
CA PRO A 46 6.73 5.02 2.42
C PRO A 46 6.40 3.54 2.63
N VAL A 47 7.45 2.70 2.61
CA VAL A 47 7.41 1.35 3.16
C VAL A 47 7.15 1.45 4.66
N MET A 48 6.20 0.67 5.17
CA MET A 48 5.84 0.67 6.59
C MET A 48 6.42 -0.54 7.33
N VAL A 49 6.29 -1.71 6.73
CA VAL A 49 6.77 -2.97 7.34
C VAL A 49 7.62 -3.70 6.33
N GLU A 50 8.80 -4.13 6.75
CA GLU A 50 9.67 -5.00 6.00
C GLU A 50 10.17 -6.14 6.88
N LYS A 51 9.99 -7.38 6.40
CA LYS A 51 10.38 -8.60 7.14
C LYS A 51 9.80 -8.65 8.56
N GLY A 52 8.55 -8.18 8.71
CA GLY A 52 7.83 -8.19 9.98
C GLY A 52 8.26 -7.10 10.97
N VAL A 53 9.09 -6.15 10.53
CA VAL A 53 9.58 -5.05 11.37
C VAL A 53 9.04 -3.71 10.87
N ASP A 54 8.62 -2.83 11.78
CA ASP A 54 8.29 -1.44 11.47
C ASP A 54 9.55 -0.70 10.99
N VAL A 55 9.55 -0.32 9.72
CA VAL A 55 10.59 0.48 9.06
C VAL A 55 10.08 1.86 8.66
N THR A 56 8.94 2.28 9.20
CA THR A 56 8.35 3.59 8.91
C THR A 56 9.36 4.69 9.15
N PRO A 57 9.75 5.48 8.16
CA PRO A 57 10.74 6.53 8.32
C PRO A 57 10.20 7.64 9.23
N TYR A 58 11.09 8.36 9.87
CA TYR A 58 10.72 9.53 10.68
C TYR A 58 10.28 10.71 9.80
N ASP A 59 10.95 10.90 8.68
CA ASP A 59 10.65 11.89 7.65
C ASP A 59 10.45 11.24 6.29
N TYR A 60 9.49 11.73 5.53
CA TYR A 60 9.23 11.33 4.15
C TYR A 60 8.76 12.56 3.35
N PRO A 61 9.07 12.67 2.05
CA PRO A 61 8.77 13.87 1.25
C PRO A 61 7.31 14.32 1.25
N LEU A 62 6.37 13.42 1.47
CA LEU A 62 4.94 13.75 1.55
C LEU A 62 4.53 14.44 2.87
N GLY A 63 5.42 14.54 3.86
CA GLY A 63 5.18 15.31 5.10
C GLY A 63 4.18 14.72 6.10
N GLU A 64 3.36 13.77 5.67
CA GLU A 64 2.21 13.25 6.44
C GLU A 64 2.54 12.08 7.37
N VAL A 65 3.80 11.68 7.45
CA VAL A 65 4.22 10.49 8.22
C VAL A 65 4.02 10.66 9.71
N ARG A 66 4.24 11.86 10.24
CA ARG A 66 4.20 12.17 11.68
C ARG A 66 2.81 12.47 12.18
N ASP A 67 1.97 13.03 11.34
CA ASP A 67 0.64 13.48 11.71
C ASP A 67 -0.38 12.34 11.61
N THR A 68 -1.53 12.55 12.19
CA THR A 68 -2.64 11.61 12.13
C THR A 68 -3.51 11.90 10.91
N TYR A 69 -3.70 10.87 10.08
CA TYR A 69 -4.55 10.92 8.89
C TYR A 69 -5.35 9.62 8.74
N ALA A 70 -6.34 9.66 7.87
CA ALA A 70 -6.90 8.45 7.30
C ALA A 70 -5.82 7.71 6.50
N ARG A 71 -5.74 6.38 6.64
CA ARG A 71 -4.67 5.58 6.05
C ARG A 71 -5.24 4.47 5.16
N CYS A 72 -4.52 4.18 4.10
CA CYS A 72 -4.73 3.00 3.28
C CYS A 72 -3.39 2.29 3.10
N ALA A 73 -3.42 0.97 3.11
CA ALA A 73 -2.21 0.17 2.97
C ALA A 73 -2.49 -1.17 2.31
N ILE A 74 -1.47 -1.69 1.67
CA ILE A 74 -1.40 -3.07 1.19
C ILE A 74 -0.27 -3.79 1.91
N GLY A 75 -0.52 -5.00 2.37
CA GLY A 75 0.50 -5.84 3.01
C GLY A 75 0.49 -7.25 2.47
N GLN A 76 1.59 -7.95 2.70
CA GLN A 76 1.78 -9.35 2.36
C GLN A 76 2.05 -10.16 3.62
N LEU A 77 1.25 -11.21 3.83
CA LEU A 77 1.43 -12.17 4.93
C LEU A 77 2.29 -13.37 4.51
N GLY A 78 2.30 -13.67 3.24
CA GLY A 78 3.04 -14.76 2.61
C GLY A 78 2.81 -14.74 1.11
N LYS A 79 3.41 -15.67 0.39
CA LYS A 79 3.30 -15.73 -1.07
C LYS A 79 1.84 -15.78 -1.51
N LEU A 80 1.43 -14.86 -2.39
CA LEU A 80 0.06 -14.70 -2.90
C LEU A 80 -1.00 -14.49 -1.81
N HIS A 81 -0.60 -14.09 -0.61
CA HIS A 81 -1.51 -13.82 0.50
C HIS A 81 -1.35 -12.37 0.96
N TYR A 82 -2.34 -11.54 0.65
CA TYR A 82 -2.30 -10.10 0.88
C TYR A 82 -3.39 -9.63 1.83
N LEU A 83 -3.15 -8.50 2.46
CA LEU A 83 -4.08 -7.77 3.30
C LEU A 83 -4.23 -6.34 2.75
N ALA A 84 -5.43 -5.95 2.36
CA ALA A 84 -5.77 -4.56 2.11
C ALA A 84 -6.40 -3.96 3.37
N MET A 85 -5.91 -2.80 3.80
CA MET A 85 -6.39 -2.13 5.01
C MET A 85 -6.76 -0.69 4.69
N THR A 86 -7.91 -0.24 5.20
CA THR A 86 -8.25 1.18 5.31
C THR A 86 -8.53 1.53 6.76
N ILE A 87 -7.97 2.65 7.22
CA ILE A 87 -8.31 3.30 8.49
C ILE A 87 -8.81 4.68 8.10
N ASN A 88 -10.12 4.88 8.12
CA ASN A 88 -10.71 6.03 7.46
C ASN A 88 -11.77 6.73 8.34
N CYS A 89 -12.98 6.24 8.35
CA CYS A 89 -14.07 6.79 9.15
C CYS A 89 -15.06 5.67 9.52
N GLN A 90 -15.77 5.86 10.63
CA GLN A 90 -16.88 4.96 11.01
C GLN A 90 -18.19 5.38 10.34
N SER A 91 -18.30 6.66 10.00
CA SER A 91 -19.37 7.26 9.22
C SER A 91 -18.80 8.48 8.48
N PRO A 92 -19.51 9.05 7.49
CA PRO A 92 -19.03 10.22 6.75
C PRO A 92 -18.65 11.42 7.65
N ASP A 93 -19.20 11.50 8.85
CA ASP A 93 -18.99 12.59 9.80
C ASP A 93 -18.10 12.21 11.00
N TYR A 94 -17.67 10.95 11.10
CA TYR A 94 -16.84 10.46 12.20
C TYR A 94 -15.54 9.84 11.67
N TYR A 95 -14.47 10.60 11.73
CA TYR A 95 -13.16 10.23 11.19
C TYR A 95 -12.30 9.56 12.25
N VAL A 96 -11.58 8.51 11.82
CA VAL A 96 -10.54 7.85 12.61
C VAL A 96 -9.19 8.15 11.96
N TYR A 97 -8.36 8.89 12.68
CA TYR A 97 -7.03 9.27 12.20
C TYR A 97 -5.96 8.61 13.05
N VAL A 98 -4.97 8.08 12.37
CA VAL A 98 -3.82 7.41 13.00
C VAL A 98 -2.51 7.90 12.39
N THR A 99 -1.44 7.81 13.16
CA THR A 99 -0.09 7.98 12.61
C THR A 99 0.26 6.81 11.69
N LEU A 100 1.25 6.99 10.83
CA LEU A 100 1.69 5.91 9.96
C LEU A 100 2.26 4.72 10.75
N ARG A 101 2.92 4.97 11.89
CA ARG A 101 3.40 3.91 12.80
C ARG A 101 2.26 3.09 13.41
N GLN A 102 1.18 3.72 13.83
CA GLN A 102 0.01 3.00 14.32
C GLN A 102 -0.63 2.13 13.23
N ALA A 103 -0.60 2.60 11.97
CA ALA A 103 -1.01 1.78 10.84
C ALA A 103 -0.06 0.60 10.60
N ALA A 104 1.27 0.82 10.70
CA ALA A 104 2.27 -0.23 10.62
C ALA A 104 2.10 -1.29 11.73
N ASP A 105 1.89 -0.84 12.98
CA ASP A 105 1.61 -1.74 14.12
C ASP A 105 0.36 -2.61 13.85
N SER A 106 -0.68 -2.03 13.27
CA SER A 106 -1.87 -2.77 12.87
C SER A 106 -1.57 -3.83 11.81
N MET A 107 -0.79 -3.51 10.78
CA MET A 107 -0.39 -4.46 9.75
C MET A 107 0.43 -5.61 10.33
N ILE A 108 1.38 -5.32 11.21
CA ILE A 108 2.19 -6.34 11.92
C ILE A 108 1.29 -7.23 12.79
N ALA A 109 0.38 -6.64 13.55
CA ALA A 109 -0.55 -7.39 14.39
C ALA A 109 -1.45 -8.36 13.61
N HIS A 110 -1.74 -8.05 12.34
CA HIS A 110 -2.46 -8.92 11.42
C HIS A 110 -1.55 -9.90 10.64
N GLY A 111 -0.26 -9.96 10.98
CA GLY A 111 0.67 -10.93 10.43
C GLY A 111 1.34 -10.52 9.13
N CYS A 112 1.27 -9.26 8.74
CA CYS A 112 1.96 -8.79 7.54
C CYS A 112 3.47 -8.85 7.72
N TYR A 113 4.13 -9.53 6.79
CA TYR A 113 5.56 -9.60 6.66
C TYR A 113 6.14 -8.37 5.97
N ASN A 114 5.42 -7.87 4.96
CA ASN A 114 5.70 -6.64 4.25
C ASN A 114 4.44 -5.77 4.23
N ALA A 115 4.58 -4.44 4.30
CA ALA A 115 3.46 -3.51 4.11
C ALA A 115 3.91 -2.17 3.54
N TYR A 116 3.06 -1.61 2.70
CA TYR A 116 3.29 -0.36 1.98
C TYR A 116 2.07 0.56 2.11
N THR A 117 2.29 1.85 2.39
CA THR A 117 1.21 2.82 2.49
C THR A 117 0.76 3.31 1.11
N LEU A 118 -0.54 3.52 0.99
CA LEU A 118 -1.22 4.10 -0.16
C LEU A 118 -1.96 5.36 0.28
N ASP A 119 -2.48 6.12 -0.69
CA ASP A 119 -3.32 7.28 -0.41
C ASP A 119 -4.59 6.86 0.34
N GLY A 120 -4.95 7.57 1.38
CA GLY A 120 -6.08 7.30 2.26
C GLY A 120 -7.25 8.27 2.07
N GLY A 121 -8.15 8.32 3.06
CA GLY A 121 -9.28 9.25 3.04
C GLY A 121 -10.31 8.88 1.97
N GLN A 122 -10.61 9.79 1.05
CA GLN A 122 -11.59 9.58 -0.01
C GLN A 122 -11.14 8.55 -1.07
N THR A 123 -9.86 8.20 -1.10
CA THR A 123 -9.31 7.16 -2.00
C THR A 123 -9.20 5.80 -1.34
N GLY A 124 -9.36 5.72 0.00
CA GLY A 124 -9.32 4.48 0.77
C GLY A 124 -10.64 3.68 0.66
N SER A 125 -11.03 3.32 -0.55
CA SER A 125 -12.26 2.57 -0.84
C SER A 125 -11.95 1.08 -1.01
N ILE A 126 -12.74 0.21 -0.37
CA ILE A 126 -12.73 -1.23 -0.60
C ILE A 126 -14.06 -1.62 -1.25
N ILE A 127 -13.99 -2.19 -2.44
CA ILE A 127 -15.16 -2.59 -3.24
C ILE A 127 -15.15 -4.10 -3.40
N ILE A 128 -16.25 -4.74 -3.04
CA ILE A 128 -16.47 -6.18 -3.22
C ILE A 128 -17.82 -6.38 -3.92
N GLY A 129 -17.81 -7.12 -5.03
CA GLY A 129 -19.03 -7.39 -5.78
C GLY A 129 -19.77 -6.14 -6.27
N ASN A 130 -19.03 -5.09 -6.65
CA ASN A 130 -19.54 -3.77 -7.03
C ASN A 130 -20.16 -2.95 -5.87
N GLU A 131 -19.96 -3.35 -4.63
CA GLU A 131 -20.42 -2.61 -3.45
C GLU A 131 -19.24 -2.02 -2.68
N LEU A 132 -19.32 -0.73 -2.33
CA LEU A 132 -18.40 -0.07 -1.42
C LEU A 132 -18.70 -0.57 0.01
N ILE A 133 -17.74 -1.28 0.62
CA ILE A 133 -17.95 -1.93 1.91
C ILE A 133 -17.45 -1.13 3.11
N ASN A 134 -16.72 -0.05 2.89
CA ASN A 134 -16.28 0.84 3.96
C ASN A 134 -16.77 2.27 3.72
N PRO A 135 -17.11 3.02 4.77
CA PRO A 135 -17.37 4.44 4.63
C PRO A 135 -16.09 5.16 4.18
N VAL A 136 -16.24 6.14 3.31
CA VAL A 136 -15.14 7.02 2.88
C VAL A 136 -15.29 8.41 3.49
N GLN A 137 -14.19 9.10 3.65
CA GLN A 137 -14.15 10.45 4.19
C GLN A 137 -15.07 11.39 3.39
N PHE A 138 -15.87 12.19 4.06
CA PHE A 138 -16.89 13.08 3.50
C PHE A 138 -18.04 12.38 2.75
N GLY A 139 -18.15 11.05 2.82
CA GLY A 139 -19.18 10.27 2.16
C GLY A 139 -19.10 10.22 0.62
N VAL A 140 -18.00 10.69 0.04
CA VAL A 140 -17.81 10.76 -1.41
C VAL A 140 -16.41 10.29 -1.78
N GLU A 141 -16.34 9.34 -2.72
CA GLU A 141 -15.06 8.90 -3.30
C GLU A 141 -14.46 10.00 -4.18
N ARG A 142 -13.13 10.10 -4.17
CA ARG A 142 -12.38 10.96 -5.08
C ARG A 142 -12.10 10.23 -6.40
N ARG A 143 -12.08 10.95 -7.51
CA ARG A 143 -11.60 10.40 -8.78
C ARG A 143 -10.13 10.03 -8.66
N MET A 144 -9.78 8.83 -9.12
CA MET A 144 -8.43 8.28 -9.11
C MET A 144 -8.00 7.91 -10.53
N SER A 145 -6.68 7.84 -10.74
CA SER A 145 -6.08 7.42 -12.01
C SER A 145 -6.07 5.90 -12.16
N ASP A 146 -5.99 5.18 -11.05
CA ASP A 146 -5.78 3.73 -11.00
C ASP A 146 -6.44 3.11 -9.77
N ILE A 147 -6.54 1.79 -9.80
CA ILE A 147 -7.04 0.97 -8.69
C ILE A 147 -6.14 -0.25 -8.53
N PHE A 148 -6.04 -0.75 -7.30
CA PHE A 148 -5.49 -2.08 -7.03
C PHE A 148 -6.65 -3.08 -6.94
N TYR A 149 -6.58 -4.17 -7.68
CA TYR A 149 -7.62 -5.18 -7.67
C TYR A 149 -7.06 -6.60 -7.58
N PHE A 150 -7.85 -7.47 -6.99
CA PHE A 150 -7.59 -8.91 -6.91
C PHE A 150 -8.59 -9.64 -7.80
N ALA A 151 -8.08 -10.40 -8.78
CA ALA A 151 -8.91 -11.33 -9.52
C ALA A 151 -8.84 -12.71 -8.85
N THR A 152 -10.00 -13.29 -8.56
CA THR A 152 -10.07 -14.69 -8.11
C THR A 152 -10.27 -15.58 -9.31
N ALA A 153 -9.39 -16.57 -9.51
CA ALA A 153 -9.66 -17.64 -10.45
C ALA A 153 -10.73 -18.55 -9.83
N ILE A 154 -11.97 -18.42 -10.29
CA ILE A 154 -13.00 -19.42 -10.01
C ILE A 154 -12.78 -20.53 -11.02
N PRO A 155 -12.53 -21.79 -10.62
CA PRO A 155 -12.48 -22.89 -11.57
C PRO A 155 -13.82 -22.94 -12.32
N GLU A 156 -13.75 -22.91 -13.65
CA GLU A 156 -14.92 -23.22 -14.47
C GLU A 156 -15.30 -24.68 -14.18
N ASN A 157 -16.53 -24.92 -13.71
CA ASN A 157 -17.10 -26.25 -13.45
C ASN A 157 -17.43 -26.96 -14.78
#